data_06195c065469b30a7441ec7f997322f9
#
_entry.id   06195c065469b30a7441ec7f997322f9
#
_cell.length_a   1.000
_cell.length_b   1.000
_cell.length_c   1.000
_cell.angle_alpha   90.00
_cell.angle_beta   90.00
_cell.angle_gamma   90.00
#
_symmetry.space_group_name_H-M   'P 1'
#
loop_
_entity.id
_entity.type
_entity.pdbx_description
1 polymer ?
#
loop_
_entity_poly.entity_id
_entity_poly.type
_entity_poly.pdbx_seq_one_letter_code
_entity_poly.pdbx_strand_id
1 'polypeptide(L)'
;IGNAVTTPRQEKVVVEESYPERIPSESYYAPSGLRITNIRFIDDNRNHTIDAEENCKLVFDIVNEGDVSAYNITPVIEEVTEMKHLAISPSAQISYLPQGDRVRYTATIAGGKRLKTGEAVFRVYTTESNGAVSEAHEFSLPTAKRYK
;
A
#
# COMPACT_ATOMS: atom_id res chain seq x y z
N ILE A 1 -30.87 -24.68 8.20
CA ILE A 1 -30.39 -25.13 7.72
C ILE A 1 -29.90 -25.29 7.10
N GLY A 2 -30.15 -24.38 7.55
CA GLY A 2 -29.36 -24.72 7.15
C GLY A 2 -28.98 -24.60 6.49
N ASN A 3 -28.81 -24.28 7.11
CA ASN A 3 -28.18 -24.56 6.44
C ASN A 3 -27.74 -24.45 5.85
N ALA A 4 -28.00 -24.05 6.97
CA ALA A 4 -27.35 -24.39 6.44
C ALA A 4 -26.82 -24.55 5.79
N VAL A 5 -26.67 -24.00 6.43
CA VAL A 5 -26.01 -24.42 5.74
C VAL A 5 -25.58 -24.63 5.11
N THR A 6 -25.59 -24.16 5.92
CA THR A 6 -25.07 -24.64 5.21
C THR A 6 -24.59 -24.79 4.53
N THR A 7 -24.48 -24.29 5.30
CA THR A 7 -23.89 -24.69 4.58
C THR A 7 -23.40 -24.79 3.86
N PRO A 8 -23.31 -24.49 4.43
CA PRO A 8 -22.62 -24.87 3.71
C PRO A 8 -22.21 -24.81 2.87
N ARG A 9 -22.16 -24.25 3.49
CA ARG A 9 -21.72 -24.50 2.61
C ARG A 9 -21.19 -24.29 1.91
N GLN A 10 -21.14 -23.94 2.42
CA GLN A 10 -20.64 -24.01 1.61
C GLN A 10 -20.17 -23.85 0.94
N GLU A 11 -20.16 -23.41 1.84
CA GLU A 11 -19.73 -23.59 1.18
C GLU A 11 -19.27 -23.34 0.49
N LYS A 12 -19.20 -23.09 1.01
CA LYS A 12 -18.73 -23.11 0.37
C LYS A 12 -18.66 -22.95 -0.16
N VAL A 13 -18.90 -22.68 0.72
CA VAL A 13 -18.77 -22.79 0.24
C VAL A 13 -18.88 -22.53 -0.29
N VAL A 14 -19.06 -22.24 0.32
CA VAL A 14 -19.16 -22.31 -0.11
C VAL A 14 -19.29 -22.01 -0.59
N VAL A 15 -19.44 -21.74 -0.17
CA VAL A 15 -19.56 -21.81 -0.54
C VAL A 15 -19.85 -21.53 -1.02
N GLU A 16 -20.13 -21.16 -0.72
CA GLU A 16 -20.41 -21.28 -0.96
C GLU A 16 -20.66 -21.04 -1.27
N GLU A 17 -20.92 -20.78 -0.79
CA GLU A 17 -21.15 -20.94 -0.89
C GLU A 17 -21.26 -20.54 -1.04
N SER A 18 -21.51 -20.34 -0.35
CA SER A 18 -21.58 -20.46 -0.30
C SER A 18 -21.52 -19.98 -0.52
N TYR A 19 -21.57 -19.44 -0.15
CA TYR A 19 -21.51 -19.56 -0.19
C TYR A 19 -21.53 -18.83 -0.27
N PRO A 20 -21.70 -18.72 0.69
CA PRO A 20 -21.53 -18.58 0.86
C PRO A 20 -21.53 -17.96 0.71
N GLU A 21 -21.65 -17.49 1.27
CA GLU A 21 -21.49 -17.40 1.39
C GLU A 21 -21.15 -16.87 1.45
N ARG A 22 -21.31 -16.06 1.66
CA ARG A 22 -20.64 -15.89 2.02
C ARG A 22 -20.12 -15.28 1.82
N ILE A 23 -19.88 -14.87 2.24
CA ILE A 23 -19.15 -14.50 2.28
C ILE A 23 -18.78 -14.15 2.10
N PRO A 24 -18.42 -13.53 2.31
CA PRO A 24 -17.70 -13.30 2.40
C PRO A 24 -17.14 -13.01 2.38
N SER A 25 -17.18 -12.77 2.57
CA SER A 25 -16.54 -12.40 2.86
C SER A 25 -15.07 -12.24 2.96
N GLU A 26 -14.35 -11.57 3.47
CA GLU A 26 -12.99 -11.12 3.71
C GLU A 26 -12.12 -12.24 4.19
N SER A 27 -12.62 -13.10 4.96
CA SER A 27 -11.86 -14.22 5.50
C SER A 27 -11.40 -15.20 4.44
N TYR A 28 -11.80 -14.99 3.21
CA TYR A 28 -11.44 -15.89 2.13
C TYR A 28 -10.17 -15.48 1.41
N TYR A 29 -9.58 -14.36 1.77
CA TYR A 29 -8.32 -13.96 1.19
C TYR A 29 -7.20 -14.58 1.96
N ALA A 30 -6.25 -15.14 1.25
CA ALA A 30 -5.04 -15.60 1.89
C ALA A 30 -4.30 -14.39 2.46
N PRO A 31 -3.69 -14.51 3.63
CA PRO A 31 -2.85 -13.42 4.12
C PRO A 31 -1.72 -13.17 3.13
N SER A 32 -1.36 -11.91 2.97
CA SER A 32 -0.24 -11.57 2.13
C SER A 32 1.07 -12.03 2.79
N GLY A 33 1.95 -12.61 1.98
CA GLY A 33 3.31 -12.89 2.44
C GLY A 33 4.25 -11.73 2.22
N LEU A 34 3.74 -10.64 1.70
CA LEU A 34 4.56 -9.48 1.39
C LEU A 34 4.72 -8.59 2.61
N ARG A 35 5.89 -7.99 2.72
CA ARG A 35 6.21 -7.13 3.83
C ARG A 35 6.99 -5.94 3.34
N ILE A 36 6.61 -4.76 3.80
CA ILE A 36 7.31 -3.52 3.46
C ILE A 36 8.32 -3.24 4.56
N THR A 37 9.56 -3.02 4.16
CA THR A 37 10.65 -2.75 5.09
C THR A 37 11.49 -1.60 4.56
N ASN A 38 12.27 -1.02 5.45
CA ASN A 38 13.32 -0.07 5.09
C ASN A 38 12.75 1.14 4.36
N ILE A 39 11.69 1.72 4.93
CA ILE A 39 11.05 2.91 4.35
C ILE A 39 11.97 4.12 4.57
N ARG A 40 12.29 4.83 3.49
CA ARG A 40 13.19 5.98 3.54
C ARG A 40 12.60 7.12 2.74
N PHE A 41 12.77 8.31 3.25
CA PHE A 41 12.38 9.53 2.58
C PHE A 41 13.65 10.26 2.16
N ILE A 42 13.73 10.64 0.88
CA ILE A 42 14.92 11.29 0.32
C ILE A 42 14.50 12.58 -0.33
N ASP A 43 15.09 13.67 0.07
CA ASP A 43 14.82 14.99 -0.48
C ASP A 43 16.15 15.68 -0.83
N ASP A 44 16.06 16.66 -1.73
CA ASP A 44 17.27 17.27 -2.30
C ASP A 44 18.10 18.02 -1.27
N ASN A 45 17.44 18.75 -0.39
CA ASN A 45 18.15 19.58 0.58
C ASN A 45 18.32 18.91 1.94
N ARG A 46 17.87 17.65 2.05
CA ARG A 46 18.06 16.82 3.25
C ARG A 46 17.49 17.45 4.51
N ASN A 47 16.41 18.20 4.38
CA ASN A 47 15.75 18.79 5.54
C ASN A 47 14.63 17.91 6.08
N HIS A 48 14.41 16.76 5.46
CA HIS A 48 13.40 15.79 5.85
C HIS A 48 11.98 16.37 5.80
N THR A 49 11.76 17.26 4.87
CA THR A 49 10.52 18.02 4.73
C THR A 49 10.17 18.05 3.25
N ILE A 50 8.88 17.99 2.95
CA ILE A 50 8.41 18.18 1.58
C ILE A 50 8.20 19.67 1.39
N ASP A 51 9.08 20.30 0.63
CA ASP A 51 8.98 21.72 0.36
C ASP A 51 8.14 21.97 -0.89
N ALA A 52 7.53 23.16 -0.94
CA ALA A 52 6.83 23.57 -2.16
C ALA A 52 7.82 23.55 -3.33
N GLU A 53 7.35 23.05 -4.46
CA GLU A 53 8.11 22.95 -5.72
C GLU A 53 9.26 21.95 -5.66
N GLU A 54 9.24 21.06 -4.69
CA GLU A 54 10.26 20.02 -4.55
C GLU A 54 9.70 18.66 -4.95
N ASN A 55 10.56 17.85 -5.58
CA ASN A 55 10.25 16.44 -5.85
C ASN A 55 11.08 15.58 -4.91
N CYS A 56 10.38 14.88 -4.04
CA CYS A 56 11.03 14.00 -3.08
C CYS A 56 10.81 12.56 -3.47
N LYS A 57 11.59 11.67 -2.90
CA LYS A 57 11.48 10.24 -3.16
C LYS A 57 11.11 9.51 -1.89
N LEU A 58 10.18 8.59 -2.03
CA LEU A 58 9.86 7.63 -0.98
C LEU A 58 10.32 6.27 -1.48
N VAL A 59 11.22 5.65 -0.75
CA VAL A 59 11.84 4.39 -1.17
C VAL A 59 11.58 3.35 -0.09
N PHE A 60 11.19 2.15 -0.50
CA PHE A 60 11.04 1.05 0.44
C PHE A 60 11.28 -0.26 -0.28
N ASP A 61 11.50 -1.30 0.51
CA ASP A 61 11.68 -2.64 -0.03
C ASP A 61 10.41 -3.44 0.21
N ILE A 62 10.04 -4.23 -0.78
CA ILE A 62 8.95 -5.21 -0.65
C ILE A 62 9.60 -6.58 -0.64
N VAL A 63 9.39 -7.33 0.43
CA VAL A 63 10.01 -8.63 0.63
C VAL A 63 8.91 -9.68 0.63
N ASN A 64 9.12 -10.76 -0.10
CA ASN A 64 8.17 -11.88 -0.07
C ASN A 64 8.63 -12.89 0.96
N GLU A 65 8.04 -12.82 2.15
CA GLU A 65 8.33 -13.74 3.25
C GLU A 65 7.34 -14.90 3.30
N GLY A 66 6.45 -14.98 2.32
CA GLY A 66 5.44 -16.01 2.29
C GLY A 66 5.96 -17.32 1.73
N ASP A 67 5.04 -18.25 1.57
CA ASP A 67 5.36 -19.60 1.11
C ASP A 67 5.24 -19.76 -0.39
N VAL A 68 4.67 -18.77 -1.07
CA VAL A 68 4.42 -18.86 -2.51
C VAL A 68 4.82 -17.54 -3.16
N SER A 69 4.97 -17.59 -4.48
CA SER A 69 5.25 -16.39 -5.25
C SER A 69 4.06 -15.45 -5.24
N ALA A 70 4.32 -14.16 -5.34
CA ALA A 70 3.29 -13.13 -5.41
C ALA A 70 3.22 -12.60 -6.83
N TYR A 71 2.01 -12.23 -7.26
CA TYR A 71 1.77 -11.79 -8.64
C TYR A 71 0.98 -10.50 -8.66
N ASN A 72 1.31 -9.67 -9.64
CA ASN A 72 0.57 -8.43 -9.91
C ASN A 72 0.43 -7.60 -8.65
N ILE A 73 1.56 -7.28 -8.08
CA ILE A 73 1.64 -6.53 -6.82
C ILE A 73 1.51 -5.05 -7.13
N THR A 74 0.58 -4.38 -6.47
CA THR A 74 0.42 -2.94 -6.61
C THR A 74 0.82 -2.29 -5.30
N PRO A 75 1.94 -1.56 -5.27
CA PRO A 75 2.27 -0.73 -4.11
C PRO A 75 1.30 0.43 -4.03
N VAL A 76 0.77 0.69 -2.85
CA VAL A 76 -0.20 1.76 -2.63
C VAL A 76 0.38 2.73 -1.62
N ILE A 77 0.41 3.99 -1.99
CA ILE A 77 0.85 5.07 -1.11
C ILE A 77 -0.31 6.06 -1.06
N GLU A 78 -0.91 6.19 0.13
CA GLU A 78 -2.03 7.08 0.34
C GLU A 78 -1.60 8.25 1.19
N GLU A 79 -2.01 9.44 0.80
CA GLU A 79 -1.83 10.61 1.64
C GLU A 79 -3.13 10.80 2.41
N VAL A 80 -3.13 10.44 3.68
CA VAL A 80 -4.33 10.25 4.48
C VAL A 80 -4.96 11.58 4.89
N THR A 81 -4.13 12.60 5.08
CA THR A 81 -4.60 13.92 5.54
C THR A 81 -5.26 14.74 4.47
N GLU A 82 -5.17 14.28 3.21
CA GLU A 82 -5.76 14.99 2.07
C GLU A 82 -5.28 16.42 1.96
N MET A 83 -3.99 16.60 2.17
CA MET A 83 -3.36 17.90 2.06
C MET A 83 -3.32 18.32 0.60
N LYS A 84 -3.75 19.55 0.33
CA LYS A 84 -3.76 20.08 -1.03
C LYS A 84 -2.35 20.33 -1.51
N HIS A 85 -2.16 20.21 -2.81
CA HIS A 85 -0.89 20.52 -3.49
C HIS A 85 0.21 19.54 -3.19
N LEU A 86 -0.16 18.31 -2.83
CA LEU A 86 0.76 17.18 -2.78
C LEU A 86 0.34 16.19 -3.86
N ALA A 87 1.30 15.68 -4.59
CA ALA A 87 1.05 14.68 -5.63
C ALA A 87 1.98 13.50 -5.41
N ILE A 88 1.43 12.31 -5.56
CA ILE A 88 2.20 11.07 -5.46
C ILE A 88 2.20 10.43 -6.85
N SER A 89 3.36 9.95 -7.28
CA SER A 89 3.45 9.31 -8.59
C SER A 89 2.51 8.11 -8.67
N PRO A 90 1.98 7.81 -9.86
CA PRO A 90 1.10 6.64 -10.01
C PRO A 90 1.82 5.36 -9.62
N SER A 91 1.06 4.41 -9.07
CA SER A 91 1.62 3.12 -8.72
C SER A 91 2.07 2.35 -9.94
N ALA A 92 3.26 1.76 -9.86
CA ALA A 92 3.77 0.89 -10.90
C ALA A 92 3.64 -0.54 -10.41
N GLN A 93 2.97 -1.37 -11.20
CA GLN A 93 2.70 -2.75 -10.81
C GLN A 93 3.94 -3.61 -10.97
N ILE A 94 4.17 -4.48 -10.01
CA ILE A 94 5.23 -5.47 -10.04
C ILE A 94 4.58 -6.79 -10.41
N SER A 95 4.95 -7.35 -11.56
CA SER A 95 4.24 -8.52 -12.09
C SER A 95 4.50 -9.79 -11.30
N TYR A 96 5.67 -9.92 -10.69
CA TYR A 96 6.07 -11.19 -10.10
C TYR A 96 7.15 -10.97 -9.06
N LEU A 97 6.98 -11.56 -7.89
CA LEU A 97 8.00 -11.54 -6.83
C LEU A 97 8.07 -12.93 -6.22
N PRO A 98 9.15 -13.69 -6.53
CA PRO A 98 9.27 -15.05 -6.00
C PRO A 98 9.40 -15.07 -4.49
N GLN A 99 9.06 -16.21 -3.92
CA GLN A 99 9.26 -16.47 -2.51
C GLN A 99 10.72 -16.19 -2.14
N GLY A 100 10.93 -15.44 -1.08
CA GLY A 100 12.27 -15.14 -0.57
C GLY A 100 12.96 -13.96 -1.22
N ASP A 101 12.39 -13.43 -2.30
CA ASP A 101 13.00 -12.29 -3.00
C ASP A 101 12.47 -10.97 -2.47
N ARG A 102 13.17 -9.92 -2.87
CA ARG A 102 12.78 -8.56 -2.54
C ARG A 102 12.94 -7.66 -3.75
N VAL A 103 12.20 -6.57 -3.74
CA VAL A 103 12.31 -5.56 -4.77
C VAL A 103 12.26 -4.20 -4.11
N ARG A 104 13.06 -3.27 -4.63
CA ARG A 104 13.05 -1.89 -4.15
C ARG A 104 12.07 -1.08 -4.98
N TYR A 105 11.21 -0.35 -4.30
CA TYR A 105 10.23 0.48 -4.95
C TYR A 105 10.50 1.94 -4.63
N THR A 106 10.44 2.79 -5.65
CA THR A 106 10.67 4.22 -5.49
C THR A 106 9.46 4.97 -6.03
N ALA A 107 8.89 5.81 -5.20
CA ALA A 107 7.80 6.70 -5.60
C ALA A 107 8.26 8.13 -5.47
N THR A 108 7.63 9.02 -6.21
CA THR A 108 7.90 10.45 -6.12
C THR A 108 6.76 11.12 -5.38
N ILE A 109 7.09 11.97 -4.43
CA ILE A 109 6.14 12.83 -3.74
C ILE A 109 6.51 14.26 -4.11
N ALA A 110 5.61 14.95 -4.79
CA ALA A 110 5.86 16.29 -5.30
C ALA A 110 5.07 17.31 -4.52
N GLY A 111 5.75 18.34 -4.03
CA GLY A 111 5.08 19.49 -3.47
C GLY A 111 4.78 20.49 -4.56
N GLY A 112 3.53 20.92 -4.63
CA GLY A 112 3.14 21.93 -5.59
C GLY A 112 3.57 23.32 -5.15
N LYS A 113 3.40 24.26 -6.05
CA LYS A 113 3.80 25.64 -5.82
C LYS A 113 3.08 26.25 -4.63
N ARG A 114 1.85 25.84 -4.39
CA ARG A 114 1.00 26.40 -3.33
C ARG A 114 0.92 25.53 -2.09
N LEU A 115 1.85 24.61 -1.96
CA LEU A 115 1.88 23.75 -0.78
C LEU A 115 2.03 24.59 0.47
N LYS A 116 1.29 24.23 1.52
CA LYS A 116 1.32 24.96 2.76
C LYS A 116 2.13 24.22 3.80
N THR A 117 2.61 24.95 4.77
CA THR A 117 3.32 24.38 5.91
C THR A 117 2.34 23.58 6.74
N GLY A 118 2.74 22.39 7.12
CA GLY A 118 1.90 21.50 7.91
C GLY A 118 2.55 20.16 8.04
N GLU A 119 1.70 19.15 8.25
CA GLU A 119 2.17 17.79 8.40
C GLU A 119 1.24 16.87 7.62
N ALA A 120 1.82 16.04 6.77
CA ALA A 120 1.06 15.09 5.96
C ALA A 120 1.29 13.69 6.48
N VAL A 121 0.21 12.90 6.55
CA VAL A 121 0.27 11.52 7.02
C VAL A 121 0.14 10.61 5.80
N PHE A 122 1.02 9.63 5.72
CA PHE A 122 1.06 8.68 4.60
C PHE A 122 0.84 7.28 5.12
N ARG A 123 0.17 6.48 4.29
CA ARG A 123 -0.02 5.04 4.57
C ARG A 123 0.46 4.26 3.37
N VAL A 124 1.29 3.23 3.61
CA VAL A 124 1.91 2.44 2.55
C VAL A 124 1.57 0.97 2.77
N TYR A 125 1.13 0.31 1.71
CA TYR A 125 0.85 -1.13 1.75
C TYR A 125 0.87 -1.66 0.32
N THR A 126 0.71 -2.97 0.16
CA THR A 126 0.64 -3.60 -1.17
C THR A 126 -0.64 -4.39 -1.30
N THR A 127 -1.13 -4.50 -2.53
CA THR A 127 -2.22 -5.40 -2.86
C THR A 127 -1.74 -6.37 -3.94
N GLU A 128 -2.37 -7.54 -4.00
CA GLU A 128 -2.05 -8.56 -4.97
C GLU A 128 -3.30 -8.91 -5.78
N SER A 129 -3.09 -9.53 -6.94
CA SER A 129 -4.21 -9.86 -7.82
C SER A 129 -5.21 -10.81 -7.18
N ASN A 130 -4.79 -11.60 -6.21
CA ASN A 130 -5.68 -12.51 -5.50
C ASN A 130 -6.45 -11.81 -4.37
N GLY A 131 -6.30 -10.50 -4.20
CA GLY A 131 -6.99 -9.75 -3.17
C GLY A 131 -6.25 -9.65 -1.85
N ALA A 132 -5.09 -10.27 -1.74
CA ALA A 132 -4.32 -10.19 -0.50
C ALA A 132 -3.78 -8.78 -0.31
N VAL A 133 -3.73 -8.32 0.93
CA VAL A 133 -3.30 -6.98 1.30
C VAL A 133 -2.25 -7.11 2.39
N SER A 134 -1.13 -6.45 2.22
CA SER A 134 -0.07 -6.49 3.21
C SER A 134 -0.41 -5.59 4.40
N GLU A 135 0.35 -5.77 5.46
CA GLU A 135 0.27 -4.86 6.60
C GLU A 135 0.62 -3.45 6.17
N ALA A 136 -0.13 -2.47 6.67
CA ALA A 136 0.08 -1.07 6.30
C ALA A 136 1.03 -0.41 7.30
N HIS A 137 1.82 0.53 6.79
CA HIS A 137 2.72 1.34 7.60
C HIS A 137 2.30 2.79 7.46
N GLU A 138 2.15 3.47 8.59
CA GLU A 138 1.72 4.85 8.60
C GLU A 138 2.80 5.72 9.21
N PHE A 139 3.08 6.86 8.58
CA PHE A 139 4.08 7.81 9.07
C PHE A 139 3.72 9.20 8.60
N SER A 140 4.30 10.21 9.21
CA SER A 140 4.03 11.58 8.83
C SER A 140 5.32 12.27 8.40
N LEU A 141 5.16 13.25 7.51
CA LEU A 141 6.26 14.08 7.03
C LEU A 141 5.83 15.53 7.11
N PRO A 142 6.70 16.41 7.57
CA PRO A 142 6.37 17.83 7.56
C PRO A 142 6.39 18.36 6.14
N THR A 143 5.58 19.40 5.91
CA THR A 143 5.57 20.11 4.65
C THR A 143 5.91 21.58 4.92
N ALA A 144 6.40 22.27 3.91
CA ALA A 144 6.78 23.65 4.06
C ALA A 144 6.37 24.43 2.83
N LYS A 145 5.72 25.56 3.07
CA LYS A 145 5.31 26.43 1.99
C LYS A 145 6.53 27.08 1.36
N ARG A 146 6.30 27.61 0.17
CA ARG A 146 7.36 28.33 -0.52
C ARG A 146 7.80 29.51 0.31
N TYR A 147 9.08 29.60 0.46
CA TYR A 147 9.67 30.68 1.24
C TYR A 147 9.78 31.93 0.36
N LYS A 148 9.39 33.06 0.90
CA LYS A 148 9.49 34.32 0.16
C LYS A 148 10.11 35.37 1.00
#